data_b9cd4d79c3c54f870540799b6bf08715
#
_entry.id   b9cd4d79c3c54f870540799b6bf08715
#
_cell.length_a   1.000
_cell.length_b   1.000
_cell.length_c   1.000
_cell.angle_alpha   90.00
_cell.angle_beta   90.00
_cell.angle_gamma   90.00
#
_symmetry.space_group_name_H-M   'P 1'
#
loop_
_entity.id
_entity.type
_entity.pdbx_description
1 polymer ?
#
loop_
_entity_poly.entity_id
_entity_poly.type
_entity_poly.pdbx_seq_one_letter_code
_entity_poly.pdbx_strand_id
1 'polypeptide(L)'
;MAISGVVEPIVASDDVIRRALDDAFLPGLLPALAHVTGDLSIMREGLLPQAIAPGAPQGGMTDEQQATARELAFEALRRLRDGEIDPAHAGDEERVLAIIKWMTGNKATEDYIPLLLEELAPSEEDPRAPQWRMPAGTAFKVAIVGAGMSGILAGIRLKQAGVPFEIIEKNADVGGTWFENTYPGARVDVGSAFYSYSFAQKIDWPKFFSPQQVLLEYFRGIVDEYGIREHIRFNTEVLSAEWNDADARWRLRIRDAEGREHALD
;
A
#
# COMPACT_ATOMS: atom_id res chain seq x y z
N MET A 1 10.82 -0.51 4.61
CA MET A 1 11.66 0.69 4.39
C MET A 1 10.71 1.87 4.38
N ALA A 2 10.56 2.55 5.52
CA ALA A 2 9.87 3.83 5.53
C ALA A 2 10.52 4.66 4.42
N ILE A 3 9.72 5.35 3.62
CA ILE A 3 10.24 6.34 2.66
C ILE A 3 10.91 7.40 3.53
N SER A 4 12.18 7.17 3.89
CA SER A 4 13.02 8.24 4.43
C SER A 4 13.09 9.24 3.28
N GLY A 5 12.40 10.36 3.45
CA GLY A 5 12.18 11.35 2.41
C GLY A 5 13.45 12.06 1.97
N VAL A 6 14.32 11.34 1.31
CA VAL A 6 15.27 11.97 0.41
C VAL A 6 14.50 12.23 -0.87
N VAL A 7 13.88 13.40 -0.94
CA VAL A 7 13.38 13.93 -2.20
C VAL A 7 14.60 14.10 -3.08
N GLU A 8 14.74 13.24 -4.09
CA GLU A 8 15.80 13.43 -5.08
C GLU A 8 15.63 14.80 -5.75
N PRO A 9 16.69 15.59 -5.91
CA PRO A 9 16.57 16.92 -6.49
C PRO A 9 16.06 16.82 -7.93
N ILE A 10 15.08 17.64 -8.27
CA ILE A 10 14.57 17.76 -9.63
C ILE A 10 15.67 18.40 -10.48
N VAL A 11 16.22 17.66 -11.45
CA VAL A 11 17.27 18.16 -12.37
C VAL A 11 16.75 18.40 -13.78
N ALA A 12 15.46 18.20 -14.02
CA ALA A 12 14.85 18.30 -15.34
C ALA A 12 14.73 19.76 -15.80
N SER A 13 14.93 20.01 -17.11
CA SER A 13 14.66 21.31 -17.71
C SER A 13 13.16 21.60 -17.79
N ASP A 14 12.80 22.87 -17.99
CA ASP A 14 11.40 23.29 -18.15
C ASP A 14 10.68 22.51 -19.23
N ASP A 15 11.30 22.29 -20.38
CA ASP A 15 10.71 21.53 -21.48
C ASP A 15 10.46 20.06 -21.11
N VAL A 16 11.31 19.45 -20.29
CA VAL A 16 11.12 18.07 -19.82
C VAL A 16 9.98 18.02 -18.82
N ILE A 17 9.92 18.97 -17.87
CA ILE A 17 8.84 19.06 -16.90
C ILE A 17 7.50 19.24 -17.62
N ARG A 18 7.41 20.17 -18.58
CA ARG A 18 6.18 20.42 -19.33
C ARG A 18 5.71 19.18 -20.09
N ARG A 19 6.59 18.47 -20.79
CA ARG A 19 6.23 17.22 -21.47
C ARG A 19 5.76 16.13 -20.49
N ALA A 20 6.38 16.01 -19.33
CA ALA A 20 5.94 15.06 -18.31
C ALA A 20 4.53 15.38 -17.76
N LEU A 21 4.19 16.67 -17.68
CA LEU A 21 2.88 17.13 -17.24
C LEU A 21 1.78 16.86 -18.27
N ASP A 22 2.10 16.66 -19.56
CA ASP A 22 1.11 16.29 -20.57
C ASP A 22 0.49 14.92 -20.27
N ASP A 23 1.29 13.99 -19.75
CA ASP A 23 0.88 12.63 -19.41
C ASP A 23 0.49 12.45 -17.91
N ALA A 24 0.68 13.48 -17.09
CA ALA A 24 0.45 13.39 -15.66
C ALA A 24 -1.05 13.27 -15.30
N PHE A 25 -1.35 12.46 -14.28
CA PHE A 25 -2.68 12.40 -13.68
C PHE A 25 -2.87 13.57 -12.71
N LEU A 26 -3.46 14.65 -13.21
CA LEU A 26 -3.58 15.93 -12.50
C LEU A 26 -4.35 15.86 -11.17
N PRO A 27 -5.47 15.10 -11.05
CA PRO A 27 -6.20 14.95 -9.79
C PRO A 27 -5.37 14.39 -8.63
N GLY A 28 -4.35 13.58 -8.93
CA GLY A 28 -3.42 13.08 -7.93
C GLY A 28 -2.19 13.97 -7.74
N LEU A 29 -1.74 14.62 -8.82
CA LEU A 29 -0.53 15.45 -8.79
C LEU A 29 -0.73 16.74 -7.98
N LEU A 30 -1.86 17.44 -8.16
CA LEU A 30 -2.11 18.72 -7.46
C LEU A 30 -2.08 18.58 -5.93
N PRO A 31 -2.79 17.62 -5.31
CA PRO A 31 -2.72 17.42 -3.87
C PRO A 31 -1.33 16.96 -3.40
N ALA A 32 -0.61 16.15 -4.19
CA ALA A 32 0.76 15.76 -3.88
C ALA A 32 1.70 16.98 -3.87
N LEU A 33 1.59 17.87 -4.85
CA LEU A 33 2.37 19.11 -4.87
C LEU A 33 1.98 20.04 -3.72
N ALA A 34 0.69 20.19 -3.41
CA ALA A 34 0.24 20.97 -2.27
C ALA A 34 0.81 20.40 -0.95
N HIS A 35 0.91 19.08 -0.84
CA HIS A 35 1.52 18.43 0.32
C HIS A 35 3.03 18.73 0.42
N VAL A 36 3.77 18.53 -0.67
CA VAL A 36 5.24 18.71 -0.69
C VAL A 36 5.67 20.17 -0.57
N THR A 37 4.93 21.08 -1.22
CA THR A 37 5.27 22.52 -1.18
C THR A 37 4.70 23.27 0.04
N GLY A 38 3.70 22.69 0.72
CA GLY A 38 2.92 23.38 1.74
C GLY A 38 1.96 24.43 1.18
N ASP A 39 1.88 24.59 -0.13
CA ASP A 39 1.05 25.60 -0.80
C ASP A 39 -0.33 25.05 -1.16
N LEU A 40 -1.29 25.21 -0.28
CA LEU A 40 -2.68 24.78 -0.49
C LEU A 40 -3.40 25.55 -1.60
N SER A 41 -2.87 26.69 -2.05
CA SER A 41 -3.48 27.47 -3.14
C SER A 41 -3.43 26.79 -4.51
N ILE A 42 -2.63 25.72 -4.63
CA ILE A 42 -2.60 24.82 -5.80
C ILE A 42 -3.94 24.09 -5.95
N MET A 43 -4.61 23.77 -4.85
CA MET A 43 -5.88 23.07 -4.80
C MET A 43 -7.07 24.03 -4.92
N ARG A 44 -7.31 24.54 -6.13
CA ARG A 44 -8.41 25.49 -6.38
C ARG A 44 -9.75 24.79 -6.44
N GLU A 45 -10.81 25.44 -5.97
CA GLU A 45 -12.17 24.93 -6.02
C GLU A 45 -12.61 24.56 -7.45
N GLY A 46 -12.26 25.39 -8.44
CA GLY A 46 -12.53 25.12 -9.85
C GLY A 46 -11.79 23.91 -10.46
N LEU A 47 -10.85 23.30 -9.73
CA LEU A 47 -10.10 22.12 -10.16
C LEU A 47 -10.45 20.86 -9.34
N LEU A 48 -11.51 20.93 -8.52
CA LEU A 48 -11.98 19.79 -7.74
C LEU A 48 -12.28 18.60 -8.66
N PRO A 49 -11.77 17.41 -8.34
CA PRO A 49 -12.14 16.18 -9.04
C PRO A 49 -13.66 15.99 -8.94
N GLN A 50 -14.32 15.85 -10.05
CA GLN A 50 -15.75 15.57 -10.05
C GLN A 50 -15.96 14.07 -9.83
N ALA A 51 -16.95 13.69 -9.02
CA ALA A 51 -17.36 12.30 -8.84
C ALA A 51 -18.09 11.81 -10.09
N ILE A 52 -17.37 11.74 -11.21
CA ILE A 52 -17.80 11.11 -12.43
C ILE A 52 -17.39 9.63 -12.35
N ALA A 53 -18.02 8.79 -13.19
CA ALA A 53 -17.80 7.36 -13.20
C ALA A 53 -16.31 6.97 -13.00
N PRO A 54 -16.00 5.92 -12.24
CA PRO A 54 -14.64 5.45 -12.03
C PRO A 54 -13.89 5.35 -13.37
N GLY A 55 -12.73 5.99 -13.47
CA GLY A 55 -11.93 6.01 -14.70
C GLY A 55 -12.17 7.17 -15.65
N ALA A 56 -12.96 8.18 -15.26
CA ALA A 56 -13.06 9.41 -16.07
C ALA A 56 -11.66 10.04 -16.27
N PRO A 57 -11.26 10.32 -17.52
CA PRO A 57 -9.98 10.95 -17.79
C PRO A 57 -9.83 12.24 -16.98
N GLN A 58 -8.67 12.39 -16.33
CA GLN A 58 -8.31 13.58 -15.53
C GLN A 58 -9.39 13.99 -14.50
N GLY A 59 -10.14 13.01 -13.92
CA GLY A 59 -11.19 13.30 -12.94
C GLY A 59 -12.33 14.18 -13.48
N GLY A 60 -12.55 14.19 -14.80
CA GLY A 60 -13.57 14.97 -15.46
C GLY A 60 -13.25 16.46 -15.63
N MET A 61 -11.98 16.86 -15.47
CA MET A 61 -11.53 18.22 -15.77
C MET A 61 -11.69 18.55 -17.27
N THR A 62 -12.20 19.73 -17.57
CA THR A 62 -12.20 20.27 -18.94
C THR A 62 -10.79 20.57 -19.42
N ASP A 63 -10.58 20.75 -20.72
CA ASP A 63 -9.26 21.09 -21.29
C ASP A 63 -8.71 22.39 -20.70
N GLU A 64 -9.55 23.39 -20.43
CA GLU A 64 -9.16 24.65 -19.78
C GLU A 64 -8.72 24.43 -18.32
N GLN A 65 -9.46 23.59 -17.59
CA GLN A 65 -9.08 23.20 -16.22
C GLN A 65 -7.76 22.42 -16.19
N GLN A 66 -7.56 21.49 -17.12
CA GLN A 66 -6.31 20.74 -17.27
C GLN A 66 -5.14 21.66 -17.61
N ALA A 67 -5.31 22.62 -18.52
CA ALA A 67 -4.29 23.61 -18.84
C ALA A 67 -3.89 24.42 -17.60
N THR A 68 -4.87 24.91 -16.85
CA THR A 68 -4.66 25.64 -15.59
C THR A 68 -3.92 24.77 -14.56
N ALA A 69 -4.34 23.51 -14.41
CA ALA A 69 -3.72 22.57 -13.48
C ALA A 69 -2.25 22.28 -13.85
N ARG A 70 -1.93 22.13 -15.15
CA ARG A 70 -0.54 21.93 -15.62
C ARG A 70 0.34 23.14 -15.35
N GLU A 71 -0.15 24.37 -15.54
CA GLU A 71 0.63 25.56 -15.20
C GLU A 71 0.89 25.69 -13.70
N LEU A 72 -0.08 25.40 -12.84
CA LEU A 72 0.13 25.37 -11.39
C LEU A 72 1.14 24.31 -10.99
N ALA A 73 1.05 23.12 -11.57
CA ALA A 73 1.98 22.03 -11.32
C ALA A 73 3.38 22.36 -11.83
N PHE A 74 3.49 22.95 -13.03
CA PHE A 74 4.77 23.39 -13.58
C PHE A 74 5.46 24.40 -12.66
N GLU A 75 4.76 25.42 -12.24
CA GLU A 75 5.32 26.46 -11.37
C GLU A 75 5.75 25.91 -10.01
N ALA A 76 4.96 25.00 -9.41
CA ALA A 76 5.33 24.34 -8.17
C ALA A 76 6.62 23.49 -8.32
N LEU A 77 6.71 22.68 -9.38
CA LEU A 77 7.88 21.85 -9.66
C LEU A 77 9.13 22.69 -9.97
N ARG A 78 8.97 23.80 -10.73
CA ARG A 78 10.06 24.74 -11.01
C ARG A 78 10.61 25.34 -9.72
N ARG A 79 9.74 25.85 -8.84
CA ARG A 79 10.13 26.45 -7.58
C ARG A 79 10.82 25.48 -6.63
N LEU A 80 10.37 24.20 -6.61
CA LEU A 80 11.06 23.13 -5.88
C LEU A 80 12.44 22.85 -6.47
N ARG A 81 12.55 22.73 -7.81
CA ARG A 81 13.82 22.50 -8.50
C ARG A 81 14.83 23.61 -8.25
N ASP A 82 14.38 24.86 -8.33
CA ASP A 82 15.23 26.05 -8.22
C ASP A 82 15.57 26.40 -6.75
N GLY A 83 15.07 25.60 -5.78
CA GLY A 83 15.31 25.83 -4.36
C GLY A 83 14.59 27.06 -3.79
N GLU A 84 13.56 27.55 -4.47
CA GLU A 84 12.74 28.67 -4.00
C GLU A 84 11.79 28.25 -2.87
N ILE A 85 11.52 26.94 -2.77
CA ILE A 85 10.67 26.34 -1.73
C ILE A 85 11.43 25.14 -1.18
N ASP A 86 11.58 25.09 0.14
CA ASP A 86 11.99 23.87 0.83
C ASP A 86 10.80 22.90 0.91
N PRO A 87 11.01 21.60 0.63
CA PRO A 87 9.96 20.62 0.79
C PRO A 87 9.35 20.70 2.19
N ALA A 88 8.05 20.83 2.25
CA ALA A 88 7.34 20.88 3.52
C ALA A 88 7.49 19.53 4.26
N HIS A 89 7.72 19.61 5.58
CA HIS A 89 7.81 18.40 6.38
C HIS A 89 6.47 17.65 6.40
N ALA A 90 6.53 16.33 6.29
CA ALA A 90 5.41 15.45 6.55
C ALA A 90 4.89 15.68 7.99
N GLY A 91 3.57 15.51 8.21
CA GLY A 91 2.99 15.51 9.55
C GLY A 91 2.19 16.76 9.95
N ASP A 92 1.99 17.72 9.06
CA ASP A 92 1.02 18.80 9.29
C ASP A 92 -0.40 18.26 9.07
N GLU A 93 -1.07 17.96 10.19
CA GLU A 93 -2.42 17.37 10.19
C GLU A 93 -3.47 18.30 9.55
N GLU A 94 -3.38 19.60 9.75
CA GLU A 94 -4.30 20.56 9.14
C GLU A 94 -4.16 20.57 7.61
N ARG A 95 -2.94 20.49 7.11
CA ARG A 95 -2.66 20.39 5.67
C ARG A 95 -3.19 19.08 5.09
N VAL A 96 -2.92 17.96 5.75
CA VAL A 96 -3.42 16.64 5.32
C VAL A 96 -4.95 16.63 5.31
N LEU A 97 -5.59 17.21 6.32
CA LEU A 97 -7.05 17.34 6.38
C LEU A 97 -7.61 18.20 5.24
N ALA A 98 -6.95 19.31 4.91
CA ALA A 98 -7.35 20.15 3.78
C ALA A 98 -7.23 19.39 2.45
N ILE A 99 -6.18 18.60 2.27
CA ILE A 99 -5.98 17.73 1.10
C ILE A 99 -7.08 16.69 1.00
N ILE A 100 -7.39 15.99 2.09
CA ILE A 100 -8.48 15.00 2.16
C ILE A 100 -9.82 15.64 1.76
N LYS A 101 -10.15 16.78 2.34
CA LYS A 101 -11.39 17.49 2.03
C LYS A 101 -11.46 17.84 0.55
N TRP A 102 -10.39 18.38 -0.01
CA TRP A 102 -10.35 18.72 -1.42
C TRP A 102 -10.48 17.48 -2.31
N MET A 103 -9.71 16.42 -2.08
CA MET A 103 -9.75 15.19 -2.89
C MET A 103 -11.11 14.51 -2.88
N THR A 104 -11.85 14.61 -1.79
CA THR A 104 -13.20 14.04 -1.65
C THR A 104 -14.32 15.00 -2.09
N GLY A 105 -13.96 16.16 -2.62
CA GLY A 105 -14.94 17.19 -2.99
C GLY A 105 -15.76 17.70 -1.80
N ASN A 106 -15.13 17.78 -0.63
CA ASN A 106 -15.72 18.13 0.66
C ASN A 106 -16.84 17.17 1.13
N LYS A 107 -16.84 15.92 0.63
CA LYS A 107 -17.85 14.91 0.97
C LYS A 107 -17.38 13.90 2.04
N ALA A 108 -16.11 13.93 2.43
CA ALA A 108 -15.64 13.09 3.53
C ALA A 108 -16.37 13.50 4.81
N THR A 109 -17.06 12.53 5.42
CA THR A 109 -17.70 12.74 6.72
C THR A 109 -16.66 12.66 7.82
N GLU A 110 -16.92 13.31 8.97
CA GLU A 110 -16.02 13.30 10.12
C GLU A 110 -15.66 11.89 10.58
N ASP A 111 -16.55 10.91 10.38
CA ASP A 111 -16.33 9.51 10.75
C ASP A 111 -15.19 8.84 9.95
N TYR A 112 -14.93 9.29 8.71
CA TYR A 112 -13.87 8.73 7.87
C TYR A 112 -12.53 9.46 8.00
N ILE A 113 -12.50 10.65 8.58
CA ILE A 113 -11.29 11.46 8.70
C ILE A 113 -10.18 10.73 9.44
N PRO A 114 -10.41 10.06 10.60
CA PRO A 114 -9.35 9.33 11.29
C PRO A 114 -8.71 8.26 10.43
N LEU A 115 -9.51 7.48 9.68
CA LEU A 115 -9.00 6.46 8.76
C LEU A 115 -8.15 7.07 7.64
N LEU A 116 -8.61 8.17 7.05
CA LEU A 116 -7.91 8.83 5.95
C LEU A 116 -6.61 9.50 6.41
N LEU A 117 -6.59 10.04 7.63
CA LEU A 117 -5.37 10.56 8.26
C LEU A 117 -4.35 9.45 8.49
N GLU A 118 -4.77 8.27 8.96
CA GLU A 118 -3.88 7.11 9.10
C GLU A 118 -3.28 6.65 7.76
N GLU A 119 -4.06 6.72 6.67
CA GLU A 119 -3.58 6.32 5.33
C GLU A 119 -2.61 7.33 4.71
N LEU A 120 -2.79 8.61 4.98
CA LEU A 120 -2.02 9.71 4.37
C LEU A 120 -0.93 10.27 5.29
N ALA A 121 -1.02 10.03 6.60
CA ALA A 121 -0.01 10.50 7.53
C ALA A 121 1.26 9.65 7.39
N PRO A 122 2.35 10.19 6.91
CA PRO A 122 3.63 9.51 6.89
C PRO A 122 4.17 9.52 8.33
N SER A 123 3.76 8.55 9.14
CA SER A 123 4.48 8.29 10.38
C SER A 123 5.67 7.38 10.04
N GLU A 124 6.83 7.65 10.64
CA GLU A 124 7.96 6.72 10.59
C GLU A 124 7.60 5.37 11.23
N GLU A 125 6.59 5.37 12.09
CA GLU A 125 6.04 4.20 12.75
C GLU A 125 4.69 3.83 12.12
N ASP A 126 4.50 2.54 11.87
CA ASP A 126 3.24 1.99 11.39
C ASP A 126 2.17 2.12 12.50
N PRO A 127 1.16 3.02 12.35
CA PRO A 127 0.18 3.27 13.40
C PRO A 127 -0.72 2.06 13.68
N ARG A 128 -0.75 1.09 12.76
CA ARG A 128 -1.52 -0.15 12.88
C ARG A 128 -0.70 -1.32 13.39
N ALA A 129 0.57 -1.10 13.74
CA ALA A 129 1.36 -2.11 14.40
C ALA A 129 0.78 -2.44 15.79
N PRO A 130 0.83 -3.71 16.23
CA PRO A 130 0.35 -4.08 17.55
C PRO A 130 1.05 -3.28 18.66
N GLN A 131 0.27 -2.60 19.50
CA GLN A 131 0.77 -1.83 20.64
C GLN A 131 1.07 -2.70 21.87
N TRP A 132 0.80 -4.01 21.78
CA TRP A 132 1.02 -4.98 22.83
C TRP A 132 1.96 -6.09 22.36
N ARG A 133 2.59 -6.78 23.30
CA ARG A 133 3.39 -7.97 23.04
C ARG A 133 2.92 -9.11 23.91
N MET A 134 2.99 -10.33 23.36
CA MET A 134 2.70 -11.53 24.11
C MET A 134 3.72 -11.69 25.25
N PRO A 135 3.27 -11.96 26.51
CA PRO A 135 4.18 -12.26 27.61
C PRO A 135 5.04 -13.48 27.31
N ALA A 136 6.32 -13.40 27.66
CA ALA A 136 7.25 -14.51 27.47
C ALA A 136 6.77 -15.76 28.22
N GLY A 137 6.91 -16.94 27.59
CA GLY A 137 6.50 -18.20 28.17
C GLY A 137 5.01 -18.54 28.06
N THR A 138 4.22 -17.71 27.37
CA THR A 138 2.82 -18.05 27.08
C THR A 138 2.78 -19.24 26.11
N ALA A 139 2.07 -20.31 26.50
CA ALA A 139 1.89 -21.51 25.67
C ALA A 139 0.76 -21.29 24.64
N PHE A 140 1.06 -20.48 23.63
CA PHE A 140 0.12 -20.17 22.57
C PHE A 140 0.86 -20.07 21.22
N LYS A 141 0.31 -20.67 20.19
CA LYS A 141 0.85 -20.62 18.82
C LYS A 141 -0.31 -20.45 17.83
N VAL A 142 -0.09 -19.72 16.77
CA VAL A 142 -1.07 -19.50 15.70
C VAL A 142 -0.66 -20.25 14.44
N ALA A 143 -1.55 -21.02 13.86
CA ALA A 143 -1.41 -21.55 12.51
C ALA A 143 -2.16 -20.64 11.51
N ILE A 144 -1.47 -20.18 10.48
CA ILE A 144 -2.02 -19.37 9.40
C ILE A 144 -2.11 -20.26 8.15
N VAL A 145 -3.28 -20.34 7.54
CA VAL A 145 -3.47 -21.11 6.31
C VAL A 145 -3.35 -20.20 5.09
N GLY A 146 -2.30 -20.45 4.30
CA GLY A 146 -2.00 -19.72 3.07
C GLY A 146 -1.06 -18.53 3.25
N ALA A 147 -0.09 -18.39 2.31
CA ALA A 147 0.86 -17.29 2.23
C ALA A 147 0.49 -16.28 1.11
N GLY A 148 -0.78 -16.01 0.93
CA GLY A 148 -1.27 -14.88 0.15
C GLY A 148 -1.17 -13.57 0.94
N MET A 149 -1.69 -12.46 0.37
CA MET A 149 -1.66 -11.13 0.98
C MET A 149 -2.09 -11.14 2.46
N SER A 150 -3.21 -11.78 2.79
CA SER A 150 -3.73 -11.80 4.16
C SER A 150 -2.87 -12.61 5.13
N GLY A 151 -2.35 -13.76 4.70
CA GLY A 151 -1.48 -14.61 5.53
C GLY A 151 -0.11 -13.96 5.78
N ILE A 152 0.45 -13.29 4.79
CA ILE A 152 1.68 -12.48 4.93
C ILE A 152 1.46 -11.38 5.97
N LEU A 153 0.37 -10.60 5.84
CA LEU A 153 0.01 -9.55 6.80
C LEU A 153 -0.14 -10.11 8.22
N ALA A 154 -0.90 -11.20 8.38
CA ALA A 154 -1.10 -11.82 9.68
C ALA A 154 0.24 -12.26 10.31
N GLY A 155 1.14 -12.87 9.53
CA GLY A 155 2.48 -13.26 9.97
C GLY A 155 3.31 -12.07 10.46
N ILE A 156 3.30 -10.96 9.70
CA ILE A 156 4.00 -9.72 10.09
C ILE A 156 3.46 -9.19 11.43
N ARG A 157 2.14 -9.08 11.58
CA ARG A 157 1.51 -8.57 12.81
C ARG A 157 1.77 -9.47 14.02
N LEU A 158 1.71 -10.78 13.84
CA LEU A 158 2.02 -11.73 14.91
C LEU A 158 3.51 -11.66 15.31
N LYS A 159 4.41 -11.52 14.35
CA LYS A 159 5.84 -11.31 14.62
C LYS A 159 6.09 -10.04 15.43
N GLN A 160 5.46 -8.93 15.03
CA GLN A 160 5.53 -7.65 15.74
C GLN A 160 5.00 -7.77 17.19
N ALA A 161 3.92 -8.53 17.38
CA ALA A 161 3.33 -8.80 18.68
C ALA A 161 4.08 -9.87 19.51
N GLY A 162 5.13 -10.49 18.97
CA GLY A 162 5.87 -11.55 19.65
C GLY A 162 5.07 -12.84 19.84
N VAL A 163 4.05 -13.07 19.02
CA VAL A 163 3.21 -14.27 19.03
C VAL A 163 3.86 -15.34 18.17
N PRO A 164 4.16 -16.54 18.68
CA PRO A 164 4.62 -17.65 17.88
C PRO A 164 3.60 -18.05 16.81
N PHE A 165 4.03 -18.19 15.56
CA PHE A 165 3.15 -18.57 14.46
C PHE A 165 3.89 -19.44 13.43
N GLU A 166 3.10 -20.09 12.59
CA GLU A 166 3.56 -20.80 11.41
C GLU A 166 2.54 -20.57 10.29
N ILE A 167 3.02 -20.23 9.10
CA ILE A 167 2.19 -20.12 7.90
C ILE A 167 2.33 -21.42 7.11
N ILE A 168 1.21 -22.04 6.76
CA ILE A 168 1.19 -23.29 6.00
C ILE A 168 0.69 -22.96 4.60
N GLU A 169 1.58 -23.12 3.60
CA GLU A 169 1.32 -22.77 2.21
C GLU A 169 1.43 -24.00 1.31
N LYS A 170 0.38 -24.26 0.53
CA LYS A 170 0.31 -25.39 -0.40
C LYS A 170 1.28 -25.24 -1.58
N ASN A 171 1.56 -24.03 -1.99
CA ASN A 171 2.44 -23.71 -3.10
C ASN A 171 3.91 -23.69 -2.69
N ALA A 172 4.80 -23.65 -3.69
CA ALA A 172 6.24 -23.60 -3.49
C ALA A 172 6.76 -22.20 -3.10
N ASP A 173 5.91 -21.16 -3.16
CA ASP A 173 6.28 -19.79 -2.82
C ASP A 173 5.04 -19.00 -2.37
N VAL A 174 5.28 -17.78 -1.88
CA VAL A 174 4.25 -16.83 -1.45
C VAL A 174 3.54 -16.19 -2.63
N GLY A 175 2.44 -15.49 -2.35
CA GLY A 175 1.75 -14.66 -3.33
C GLY A 175 0.30 -15.02 -3.57
N GLY A 176 -0.14 -16.24 -3.17
CA GLY A 176 -1.54 -16.67 -3.31
C GLY A 176 -2.05 -16.48 -4.74
N THR A 177 -3.05 -15.62 -4.94
CA THR A 177 -3.61 -15.29 -6.27
C THR A 177 -2.53 -14.93 -7.29
N TRP A 178 -1.50 -14.21 -6.90
CA TRP A 178 -0.44 -13.74 -7.81
C TRP A 178 0.61 -14.81 -8.09
N PHE A 179 0.68 -15.85 -7.30
CA PHE A 179 1.47 -17.04 -7.59
C PHE A 179 0.69 -18.01 -8.52
N GLU A 180 -0.60 -18.21 -8.28
CA GLU A 180 -1.41 -19.21 -8.96
C GLU A 180 -1.90 -18.78 -10.34
N ASN A 181 -2.15 -17.48 -10.57
CA ASN A 181 -2.75 -16.97 -11.80
C ASN A 181 -1.70 -16.43 -12.77
N THR A 182 -1.20 -17.29 -13.64
CA THR A 182 -0.11 -17.01 -14.60
C THR A 182 -0.58 -16.90 -16.05
N TYR A 183 -1.90 -16.76 -16.30
CA TYR A 183 -2.43 -16.62 -17.64
C TYR A 183 -1.98 -15.31 -18.32
N PRO A 184 -1.87 -15.27 -19.67
CA PRO A 184 -1.45 -14.08 -20.39
C PRO A 184 -2.34 -12.88 -20.09
N GLY A 185 -1.72 -11.77 -19.66
CA GLY A 185 -2.42 -10.54 -19.33
C GLY A 185 -2.96 -10.44 -17.90
N ALA A 186 -2.70 -11.44 -17.02
CA ALA A 186 -3.03 -11.36 -15.60
C ALA A 186 -2.45 -10.11 -14.98
N ARG A 187 -3.31 -9.29 -14.35
CA ARG A 187 -2.95 -8.01 -13.74
C ARG A 187 -3.96 -7.61 -12.67
N VAL A 188 -3.58 -6.65 -11.83
CA VAL A 188 -4.51 -6.01 -10.91
C VAL A 188 -5.54 -5.17 -11.68
N ASP A 189 -6.76 -5.12 -11.17
CA ASP A 189 -7.91 -4.39 -11.72
C ASP A 189 -8.22 -3.08 -10.99
N VAL A 190 -7.41 -2.74 -9.99
CA VAL A 190 -7.40 -1.43 -9.29
C VAL A 190 -6.05 -0.75 -9.52
N GLY A 191 -5.98 0.56 -9.28
CA GLY A 191 -4.71 1.28 -9.39
C GLY A 191 -3.64 0.68 -8.49
N SER A 192 -2.46 0.40 -9.04
CA SER A 192 -1.38 -0.31 -8.33
C SER A 192 -0.98 0.36 -7.02
N ALA A 193 -1.04 1.70 -6.95
CA ALA A 193 -0.75 2.45 -5.72
C ALA A 193 -1.65 2.05 -4.54
N PHE A 194 -2.88 1.60 -4.81
CA PHE A 194 -3.82 1.12 -3.79
C PHE A 194 -3.64 -0.37 -3.45
N TYR A 195 -2.86 -1.09 -4.26
CA TYR A 195 -2.68 -2.53 -4.10
C TYR A 195 -1.35 -2.86 -3.40
N SER A 196 -1.10 -2.17 -2.32
CA SER A 196 0.04 -2.39 -1.42
C SER A 196 -0.40 -2.31 0.04
N TYR A 197 0.41 -2.80 0.95
CA TYR A 197 0.16 -2.58 2.36
C TYR A 197 0.38 -1.10 2.71
N SER A 198 -0.46 -0.52 3.55
CA SER A 198 -0.33 0.88 3.99
C SER A 198 1.01 1.17 4.69
N PHE A 199 1.55 0.17 5.39
CA PHE A 199 2.84 0.25 6.09
C PHE A 199 4.06 -0.10 5.21
N ALA A 200 3.84 -0.50 3.96
CA ALA A 200 4.90 -0.89 3.02
C ALA A 200 4.49 -0.52 1.58
N GLN A 201 4.20 0.76 1.39
CA GLN A 201 3.77 1.28 0.10
C GLN A 201 4.90 1.23 -0.92
N LYS A 202 4.58 0.76 -2.12
CA LYS A 202 5.46 0.80 -3.28
C LYS A 202 5.09 2.02 -4.13
N ILE A 203 6.07 2.88 -4.42
CA ILE A 203 5.85 4.12 -5.18
C ILE A 203 6.27 4.03 -6.64
N ASP A 204 7.16 3.09 -6.97
CA ASP A 204 7.76 2.90 -8.29
C ASP A 204 7.05 1.82 -9.11
N TRP A 205 5.70 1.83 -9.10
CA TRP A 205 4.92 0.92 -9.92
C TRP A 205 5.13 1.20 -11.41
N PRO A 206 5.50 0.19 -12.24
CA PRO A 206 5.80 0.43 -13.66
C PRO A 206 4.55 0.74 -14.50
N LYS A 207 3.35 0.43 -13.98
CA LYS A 207 2.06 0.66 -14.65
C LYS A 207 0.97 0.97 -13.66
N PHE A 208 -0.05 1.71 -14.10
CA PHE A 208 -1.25 1.99 -13.30
C PHE A 208 -1.97 0.70 -12.89
N PHE A 209 -2.07 -0.29 -13.79
CA PHE A 209 -2.52 -1.66 -13.52
C PHE A 209 -1.34 -2.60 -13.74
N SER A 210 -0.62 -2.92 -12.68
CA SER A 210 0.59 -3.73 -12.76
C SER A 210 0.29 -5.20 -13.09
N PRO A 211 1.13 -5.84 -13.90
CA PRO A 211 1.00 -7.25 -14.23
C PRO A 211 1.32 -8.14 -13.02
N GLN A 212 0.84 -9.37 -13.10
CA GLN A 212 0.97 -10.43 -12.10
C GLN A 212 2.39 -10.54 -11.51
N GLN A 213 3.41 -10.56 -12.35
CA GLN A 213 4.81 -10.73 -11.91
C GLN A 213 5.27 -9.61 -10.97
N VAL A 214 4.88 -8.36 -11.27
CA VAL A 214 5.26 -7.20 -10.45
C VAL A 214 4.62 -7.28 -9.07
N LEU A 215 3.39 -7.75 -8.99
CA LEU A 215 2.70 -7.95 -7.71
C LEU A 215 3.31 -9.12 -6.91
N LEU A 216 3.65 -10.21 -7.59
CA LEU A 216 4.33 -11.34 -6.96
C LEU A 216 5.70 -10.93 -6.38
N GLU A 217 6.49 -10.16 -7.15
CA GLU A 217 7.75 -9.61 -6.68
C GLU A 217 7.60 -8.69 -5.47
N TYR A 218 6.56 -7.85 -5.46
CA TYR A 218 6.24 -7.03 -4.30
C TYR A 218 6.02 -7.89 -3.05
N PHE A 219 5.16 -8.93 -3.11
CA PHE A 219 4.92 -9.80 -1.94
C PHE A 219 6.15 -10.60 -1.50
N ARG A 220 6.98 -11.04 -2.45
CA ARG A 220 8.28 -11.67 -2.14
C ARG A 220 9.19 -10.73 -1.36
N GLY A 221 9.32 -9.49 -1.85
CA GLY A 221 10.10 -8.45 -1.19
C GLY A 221 9.63 -8.17 0.23
N ILE A 222 8.31 -8.06 0.45
CA ILE A 222 7.72 -7.87 1.78
C ILE A 222 8.05 -9.03 2.72
N VAL A 223 7.92 -10.26 2.26
CA VAL A 223 8.22 -11.45 3.07
C VAL A 223 9.69 -11.47 3.52
N ASP A 224 10.60 -11.09 2.62
CA ASP A 224 12.03 -11.05 2.89
C ASP A 224 12.39 -9.85 3.80
N GLU A 225 11.84 -8.66 3.52
CA GLU A 225 12.07 -7.44 4.31
C GLU A 225 11.62 -7.60 5.77
N TYR A 226 10.44 -8.18 5.98
CA TYR A 226 9.91 -8.42 7.32
C TYR A 226 10.41 -9.73 7.96
N GLY A 227 11.23 -10.50 7.24
CA GLY A 227 11.88 -11.71 7.74
C GLY A 227 10.90 -12.77 8.20
N ILE A 228 9.78 -12.97 7.50
CA ILE A 228 8.79 -13.98 7.85
C ILE A 228 8.90 -15.27 7.03
N ARG A 229 9.82 -15.34 6.05
CA ARG A 229 9.98 -16.50 5.18
C ARG A 229 10.30 -17.78 5.96
N GLU A 230 11.10 -17.69 7.00
CA GLU A 230 11.47 -18.81 7.87
C GLU A 230 10.29 -19.38 8.68
N HIS A 231 9.19 -18.63 8.78
CA HIS A 231 7.97 -19.05 9.45
C HIS A 231 6.95 -19.69 8.47
N ILE A 232 7.31 -19.88 7.19
CA ILE A 232 6.42 -20.42 6.17
C ILE A 232 6.83 -21.85 5.83
N ARG A 233 5.89 -22.77 5.97
CA ARG A 233 6.01 -24.16 5.52
C ARG A 233 5.38 -24.27 4.14
N PHE A 234 6.22 -24.25 3.10
CA PHE A 234 5.81 -24.40 1.71
C PHE A 234 5.49 -25.85 1.35
N ASN A 235 4.84 -26.04 0.20
CA ASN A 235 4.46 -27.34 -0.36
C ASN A 235 3.68 -28.20 0.64
N THR A 236 2.88 -27.56 1.49
CA THR A 236 2.11 -28.20 2.55
C THR A 236 0.67 -27.72 2.50
N GLU A 237 -0.25 -28.62 2.24
CA GLU A 237 -1.68 -28.33 2.13
C GLU A 237 -2.41 -28.64 3.45
N VAL A 238 -3.22 -27.72 3.95
CA VAL A 238 -4.14 -27.99 5.06
C VAL A 238 -5.39 -28.61 4.50
N LEU A 239 -5.69 -29.85 4.89
CA LEU A 239 -6.83 -30.63 4.44
C LEU A 239 -8.07 -30.42 5.32
N SER A 240 -7.86 -30.29 6.64
CA SER A 240 -8.94 -30.00 7.59
C SER A 240 -8.39 -29.30 8.84
N ALA A 241 -9.26 -28.58 9.54
CA ALA A 241 -9.03 -28.01 10.85
C ALA A 241 -10.23 -28.34 11.75
N GLU A 242 -9.98 -29.05 12.85
CA GLU A 242 -11.00 -29.48 13.78
C GLU A 242 -10.70 -28.93 15.17
N TRP A 243 -11.69 -28.26 15.76
CA TRP A 243 -11.56 -27.75 17.12
C TRP A 243 -11.78 -28.88 18.14
N ASN A 244 -10.88 -28.99 19.10
CA ASN A 244 -11.00 -29.91 20.24
C ASN A 244 -11.28 -29.11 21.51
N ASP A 245 -12.51 -29.21 22.01
CA ASP A 245 -12.96 -28.51 23.21
C ASP A 245 -12.21 -28.95 24.49
N ALA A 246 -11.84 -30.23 24.57
CA ALA A 246 -11.16 -30.77 25.75
C ALA A 246 -9.75 -30.18 25.95
N ASP A 247 -9.05 -29.97 24.84
CA ASP A 247 -7.67 -29.47 24.82
C ASP A 247 -7.61 -27.96 24.51
N ALA A 248 -8.75 -27.36 24.15
CA ALA A 248 -8.87 -25.97 23.66
C ALA A 248 -7.87 -25.66 22.55
N ARG A 249 -7.78 -26.56 21.56
CA ARG A 249 -6.84 -26.49 20.45
C ARG A 249 -7.47 -26.87 19.11
N TRP A 250 -6.92 -26.30 18.05
CA TRP A 250 -7.16 -26.76 16.71
C TRP A 250 -6.24 -27.94 16.36
N ARG A 251 -6.80 -29.01 15.82
CA ARG A 251 -6.06 -30.11 15.20
C ARG A 251 -6.15 -29.94 13.71
N LEU A 252 -4.99 -29.75 13.06
CA LEU A 252 -4.89 -29.64 11.62
C LEU A 252 -4.51 -30.98 11.03
N ARG A 253 -5.12 -31.39 9.92
CA ARG A 253 -4.64 -32.46 9.07
C ARG A 253 -4.01 -31.81 7.85
N ILE A 254 -2.73 -32.14 7.62
CA ILE A 254 -1.93 -31.55 6.56
C ILE A 254 -1.41 -32.66 5.64
N ARG A 255 -1.11 -32.27 4.38
CA ARG A 255 -0.42 -33.09 3.39
C ARG A 255 0.88 -32.41 3.00
N ASP A 256 1.99 -33.11 3.16
CA ASP A 256 3.33 -32.60 2.83
C ASP A 256 3.67 -32.71 1.33
N ALA A 257 4.87 -32.26 0.95
CA ALA A 257 5.37 -32.26 -0.43
C ALA A 257 5.46 -33.71 -1.03
N GLU A 258 5.63 -34.71 -0.20
CA GLU A 258 5.70 -36.12 -0.58
C GLU A 258 4.32 -36.79 -0.62
N GLY A 259 3.25 -36.04 -0.38
CA GLY A 259 1.87 -36.51 -0.38
C GLY A 259 1.46 -37.28 0.88
N ARG A 260 2.30 -37.27 1.94
CA ARG A 260 2.00 -37.93 3.21
C ARG A 260 1.10 -37.05 4.06
N GLU A 261 0.08 -37.70 4.65
CA GLU A 261 -0.85 -37.00 5.53
C GLU A 261 -0.46 -37.23 7.00
N HIS A 262 -0.45 -36.16 7.79
CA HIS A 262 -0.21 -36.23 9.21
C HIS A 262 -0.94 -35.09 9.97
N ALA A 263 -1.07 -35.27 11.28
CA ALA A 263 -1.65 -34.24 12.13
C ALA A 263 -0.59 -33.21 12.57
N LEU A 264 -1.02 -31.97 12.71
CA LEU A 264 -0.30 -30.87 13.35
C LEU A 264 -1.19 -30.31 14.46
N ASP A 265 -0.73 -30.36 15.70
CA ASP A 265 -1.44 -29.88 16.89
C ASP A 265 -0.86 -28.53 17.37
#